data_c7fd565c7e85e5b1c7bb8ccd55b9b9e1
#
_entry.id   c7fd565c7e85e5b1c7bb8ccd55b9b9e1
#
_cell.length_a   1.000
_cell.length_b   1.000
_cell.length_c   1.000
_cell.angle_alpha   90.00
_cell.angle_beta   90.00
_cell.angle_gamma   90.00
#
_symmetry.space_group_name_H-M   'P 1'
#
loop_
_entity.id
_entity.type
_entity.pdbx_description
1 polymer ?
#
loop_
_entity_poly.entity_id
_entity_poly.type
_entity_poly.pdbx_seq_one_letter_code
_entity_poly.pdbx_strand_id
1 'polypeptide(L)'
;MRALTLTIFAASLFALPATAQEIVPDIDKGAKVYKKCVSCHMIGDGAKNRVGPQLNNIVGREIGAVADYKYSKAMVAYAETQKVWSEEALDAYLESPRKVVKGGRMAFAGLRKEKDRVNVIAYLKQAAK
;
A
#
# COMPACT_ATOMS: atom_id res chain seq x y z
N MET A 1 -63.10 24.33 -31.96
CA MET A 1 -61.62 24.45 -31.79
C MET A 1 -61.19 23.60 -30.58
N ARG A 2 -60.57 22.41 -30.82
CA ARG A 2 -60.14 21.51 -29.73
C ARG A 2 -58.64 21.73 -29.54
N ALA A 3 -58.28 22.23 -28.34
CA ALA A 3 -56.90 22.42 -27.93
C ALA A 3 -56.33 21.04 -27.52
N LEU A 4 -55.28 20.61 -28.19
CA LEU A 4 -54.54 19.38 -27.89
C LEU A 4 -53.36 19.74 -26.93
N THR A 5 -53.48 19.35 -25.66
CA THR A 5 -52.46 19.55 -24.67
C THR A 5 -51.42 18.43 -24.76
N LEU A 6 -50.24 18.77 -25.20
CA LEU A 6 -49.09 17.85 -25.32
C LEU A 6 -48.37 17.76 -23.95
N THR A 7 -48.53 16.64 -23.27
CA THR A 7 -47.86 16.38 -21.99
C THR A 7 -46.45 15.81 -22.27
N ILE A 8 -45.42 16.60 -22.01
CA ILE A 8 -44.02 16.14 -22.13
C ILE A 8 -43.66 15.37 -20.85
N PHE A 9 -43.45 14.07 -20.97
CA PHE A 9 -42.95 13.21 -19.89
C PHE A 9 -41.41 13.32 -19.85
N ALA A 10 -40.90 14.06 -18.88
CA ALA A 10 -39.46 14.14 -18.64
C ALA A 10 -38.99 12.85 -17.95
N ALA A 11 -38.30 11.97 -18.67
CA ALA A 11 -37.66 10.80 -18.11
C ALA A 11 -36.38 11.21 -17.43
N SER A 12 -36.40 11.25 -16.10
CA SER A 12 -35.18 11.46 -15.25
C SER A 12 -34.35 10.19 -15.28
N LEU A 13 -33.20 10.20 -15.96
CA LEU A 13 -32.19 9.15 -15.87
C LEU A 13 -31.49 9.29 -14.50
N PHE A 14 -31.81 8.42 -13.56
CA PHE A 14 -31.03 8.21 -12.36
C PHE A 14 -29.74 7.48 -12.72
N ALA A 15 -28.63 8.21 -12.75
CA ALA A 15 -27.29 7.60 -12.80
C ALA A 15 -27.01 6.93 -11.46
N LEU A 16 -26.97 5.61 -11.43
CA LEU A 16 -26.51 4.85 -10.25
C LEU A 16 -25.01 5.13 -10.05
N PRO A 17 -24.57 5.44 -8.80
CA PRO A 17 -23.15 5.58 -8.51
C PRO A 17 -22.46 4.22 -8.75
N ALA A 18 -21.40 4.22 -9.56
CA ALA A 18 -20.54 3.05 -9.72
C ALA A 18 -19.84 2.81 -8.39
N THR A 19 -20.24 1.78 -7.64
CA THR A 19 -19.53 1.33 -6.44
C THR A 19 -18.21 0.74 -6.88
N ALA A 20 -17.09 1.39 -6.51
CA ALA A 20 -15.78 0.79 -6.64
C ALA A 20 -15.78 -0.51 -5.83
N GLN A 21 -15.49 -1.64 -6.48
CA GLN A 21 -15.37 -2.92 -5.78
C GLN A 21 -14.19 -2.86 -4.83
N GLU A 22 -14.47 -2.94 -3.53
CA GLU A 22 -13.46 -3.05 -2.50
C GLU A 22 -12.68 -4.37 -2.67
N ILE A 23 -11.35 -4.28 -2.74
CA ILE A 23 -10.49 -5.46 -2.89
C ILE A 23 -10.39 -6.15 -1.53
N VAL A 24 -10.99 -7.32 -1.40
CA VAL A 24 -10.84 -8.15 -0.20
C VAL A 24 -9.42 -8.74 -0.17
N PRO A 25 -8.66 -8.49 0.92
CA PRO A 25 -7.31 -9.01 1.06
C PRO A 25 -7.26 -10.54 1.12
N ASP A 26 -6.24 -11.12 0.49
CA ASP A 26 -5.95 -12.56 0.50
C ASP A 26 -4.52 -12.77 1.06
N ILE A 27 -4.43 -13.29 2.27
CA ILE A 27 -3.17 -13.45 3.00
C ILE A 27 -2.24 -14.44 2.31
N ASP A 28 -2.76 -15.52 1.76
CA ASP A 28 -1.94 -16.52 1.05
C ASP A 28 -1.33 -15.96 -0.24
N LYS A 29 -2.09 -15.13 -0.94
CA LYS A 29 -1.56 -14.37 -2.07
C LYS A 29 -0.55 -13.32 -1.61
N GLY A 30 -0.79 -12.66 -0.48
CA GLY A 30 0.15 -11.74 0.15
C GLY A 30 1.49 -12.42 0.46
N ALA A 31 1.47 -13.61 1.04
CA ALA A 31 2.66 -14.42 1.29
C ALA A 31 3.44 -14.75 0.00
N LYS A 32 2.73 -15.03 -1.10
CA LYS A 32 3.35 -15.25 -2.41
C LYS A 32 4.02 -13.97 -2.96
N VAL A 33 3.36 -12.81 -2.80
CA VAL A 33 3.95 -11.52 -3.21
C VAL A 33 5.17 -11.20 -2.35
N TYR A 34 5.12 -11.47 -1.04
CA TYR A 34 6.22 -11.26 -0.11
C TYR A 34 7.52 -11.99 -0.49
N LYS A 35 7.46 -13.08 -1.26
CA LYS A 35 8.65 -13.76 -1.80
C LYS A 35 9.58 -12.84 -2.60
N LYS A 36 9.06 -11.73 -3.12
CA LYS A 36 9.87 -10.69 -3.79
C LYS A 36 10.69 -9.83 -2.81
N CYS A 37 10.42 -9.92 -1.51
CA CYS A 37 11.02 -9.10 -0.45
C CYS A 37 12.06 -9.87 0.37
N VAL A 38 11.99 -11.21 0.40
CA VAL A 38 12.78 -12.07 1.29
C VAL A 38 14.29 -12.03 1.04
N SER A 39 14.76 -11.62 -0.14
CA SER A 39 16.18 -11.45 -0.42
C SER A 39 16.81 -10.33 0.42
N CYS A 40 16.03 -9.32 0.78
CA CYS A 40 16.48 -8.13 1.50
C CYS A 40 15.88 -7.97 2.89
N HIS A 41 14.70 -8.51 3.15
CA HIS A 41 13.97 -8.33 4.40
C HIS A 41 13.64 -9.66 5.09
N MET A 42 13.53 -9.60 6.41
CA MET A 42 13.00 -10.69 7.23
C MET A 42 11.75 -10.22 7.97
N ILE A 43 10.86 -11.16 8.29
CA ILE A 43 9.66 -10.96 9.10
C ILE A 43 9.40 -12.20 9.96
N GLY A 44 8.76 -12.04 11.10
CA GLY A 44 8.43 -13.12 12.04
C GLY A 44 9.47 -13.28 13.17
N ASP A 45 9.36 -14.39 13.88
CA ASP A 45 10.25 -14.70 15.00
C ASP A 45 11.72 -14.74 14.58
N GLY A 46 12.57 -14.06 15.35
CA GLY A 46 14.00 -13.98 15.08
C GLY A 46 14.38 -13.16 13.85
N ALA A 47 13.45 -12.36 13.29
CA ALA A 47 13.74 -11.48 12.17
C ALA A 47 14.87 -10.48 12.51
N LYS A 48 15.84 -10.39 11.62
CA LYS A 48 17.02 -9.52 11.74
C LYS A 48 17.08 -8.55 10.55
N ASN A 49 17.78 -7.45 10.76
CA ASN A 49 18.16 -6.56 9.67
C ASN A 49 19.11 -7.30 8.70
N ARG A 50 18.91 -7.06 7.41
CA ARG A 50 19.72 -7.58 6.31
C ARG A 50 20.10 -6.42 5.38
N VAL A 51 19.99 -6.60 4.08
CA VAL A 51 20.12 -5.48 3.11
C VAL A 51 19.09 -4.38 3.42
N GLY A 52 17.85 -4.80 3.75
CA GLY A 52 16.80 -3.95 4.29
C GLY A 52 16.54 -4.20 5.79
N PRO A 53 15.80 -3.31 6.46
CA PRO A 53 15.40 -3.52 7.86
C PRO A 53 14.43 -4.70 7.99
N GLN A 54 14.35 -5.30 9.18
CA GLN A 54 13.31 -6.26 9.49
C GLN A 54 11.93 -5.60 9.43
N LEU A 55 10.89 -6.37 9.08
CA LEU A 55 9.54 -5.85 8.80
C LEU A 55 8.50 -6.15 9.88
N ASN A 56 8.91 -6.61 11.08
CA ASN A 56 7.97 -6.85 12.16
C ASN A 56 7.24 -5.56 12.54
N ASN A 57 5.92 -5.67 12.65
CA ASN A 57 5.03 -4.55 12.98
C ASN A 57 5.18 -3.33 12.05
N ILE A 58 5.52 -3.56 10.77
CA ILE A 58 5.75 -2.45 9.82
C ILE A 58 4.51 -1.57 9.65
N VAL A 59 3.31 -2.15 9.67
CA VAL A 59 2.06 -1.39 9.57
C VAL A 59 1.84 -0.62 10.87
N GLY A 60 1.81 0.71 10.79
CA GLY A 60 1.70 1.62 11.93
C GLY A 60 3.02 1.94 12.64
N ARG A 61 4.15 1.33 12.24
CA ARG A 61 5.47 1.62 12.81
C ARG A 61 5.98 2.97 12.30
N GLU A 62 6.71 3.68 13.15
CA GLU A 62 7.43 4.89 12.76
C GLU A 62 8.45 4.59 11.64
N ILE A 63 8.50 5.49 10.64
CA ILE A 63 9.43 5.39 9.53
C ILE A 63 10.85 5.67 10.05
N GLY A 64 11.79 4.79 9.72
CA GLY A 64 13.16 4.95 10.15
C GLY A 64 13.47 4.49 11.58
N ALA A 65 12.52 3.84 12.27
CA ALA A 65 12.63 3.54 13.71
C ALA A 65 13.29 2.19 14.05
N VAL A 66 13.65 1.36 13.07
CA VAL A 66 14.30 0.08 13.39
C VAL A 66 15.70 0.33 13.96
N ALA A 67 15.91 -0.16 15.19
CA ALA A 67 17.21 -0.09 15.86
C ALA A 67 18.30 -0.81 15.04
N ASP A 68 19.53 -0.31 15.14
CA ASP A 68 20.71 -0.90 14.48
C ASP A 68 20.61 -1.05 12.95
N TYR A 69 19.70 -0.31 12.31
CA TYR A 69 19.62 -0.22 10.86
C TYR A 69 19.96 1.20 10.37
N LYS A 70 20.93 1.30 9.48
CA LYS A 70 21.34 2.58 8.90
C LYS A 70 20.49 2.96 7.71
N TYR A 71 19.50 3.80 7.91
CA TYR A 71 18.63 4.32 6.84
C TYR A 71 19.37 5.29 5.91
N SER A 72 18.87 5.44 4.68
CA SER A 72 19.35 6.48 3.77
C SER A 72 18.93 7.87 4.25
N LYS A 73 19.69 8.90 3.90
CA LYS A 73 19.31 10.29 4.18
C LYS A 73 17.91 10.62 3.62
N ALA A 74 17.60 10.07 2.45
CA ALA A 74 16.29 10.27 1.83
C ALA A 74 15.14 9.64 2.64
N MET A 75 15.35 8.45 3.23
CA MET A 75 14.33 7.83 4.09
C MET A 75 14.16 8.60 5.40
N VAL A 76 15.25 9.09 6.00
CA VAL A 76 15.19 9.94 7.19
C VAL A 76 14.40 11.23 6.89
N ALA A 77 14.68 11.88 5.77
CA ALA A 77 13.94 13.08 5.35
C ALA A 77 12.45 12.77 5.08
N TYR A 78 12.14 11.62 4.48
CA TYR A 78 10.76 11.20 4.27
C TYR A 78 10.02 10.99 5.60
N ALA A 79 10.69 10.43 6.62
CA ALA A 79 10.15 10.26 7.95
C ALA A 79 9.75 11.57 8.65
N GLU A 80 10.39 12.70 8.31
CA GLU A 80 10.05 14.01 8.85
C GLU A 80 8.62 14.47 8.48
N THR A 81 8.13 14.04 7.32
CA THR A 81 6.82 14.41 6.79
C THR A 81 5.77 13.31 6.99
N GLN A 82 6.10 12.06 6.64
CA GLN A 82 5.13 10.95 6.66
C GLN A 82 4.97 10.32 8.06
N LYS A 83 5.97 10.36 8.93
CA LYS A 83 6.01 9.82 10.30
C LYS A 83 5.85 8.32 10.42
N VAL A 84 4.74 7.73 10.02
CA VAL A 84 4.43 6.31 10.21
C VAL A 84 4.11 5.59 8.90
N TRP A 85 4.35 4.29 8.86
CA TRP A 85 3.92 3.41 7.79
C TRP A 85 2.43 3.05 7.96
N SER A 86 1.54 3.98 7.60
CA SER A 86 0.12 3.61 7.44
C SER A 86 -0.07 2.67 6.25
N GLU A 87 -1.23 2.03 6.14
CA GLU A 87 -1.53 1.16 5.00
C GLU A 87 -1.47 1.95 3.68
N GLU A 88 -1.95 3.20 3.66
CA GLU A 88 -1.90 4.10 2.51
C GLU A 88 -0.45 4.50 2.16
N ALA A 89 0.36 4.82 3.17
CA ALA A 89 1.78 5.15 2.95
C ALA A 89 2.55 3.95 2.39
N LEU A 90 2.27 2.75 2.90
CA LEU A 90 2.84 1.51 2.38
C LEU A 90 2.36 1.22 0.97
N ASP A 91 1.07 1.41 0.65
CA ASP A 91 0.54 1.23 -0.69
C ASP A 91 1.26 2.12 -1.70
N ALA A 92 1.32 3.42 -1.43
CA ALA A 92 2.01 4.38 -2.29
C ALA A 92 3.51 4.05 -2.43
N TYR A 93 4.18 3.70 -1.33
CA TYR A 93 5.59 3.35 -1.35
C TYR A 93 5.85 2.05 -2.13
N LEU A 94 5.03 1.02 -1.92
CA LEU A 94 5.16 -0.26 -2.62
C LEU A 94 4.80 -0.17 -4.10
N GLU A 95 3.95 0.77 -4.51
CA GLU A 95 3.69 1.02 -5.92
C GLU A 95 4.95 1.50 -6.66
N SER A 96 5.66 2.46 -6.07
CA SER A 96 6.87 3.02 -6.67
C SER A 96 7.82 3.60 -5.61
N PRO A 97 8.66 2.77 -4.95
CA PRO A 97 9.55 3.22 -3.88
C PRO A 97 10.45 4.40 -4.28
N ARG A 98 10.97 4.39 -5.51
CA ARG A 98 11.87 5.44 -6.00
C ARG A 98 11.19 6.77 -6.27
N LYS A 99 9.88 6.76 -6.55
CA LYS A 99 9.10 8.00 -6.73
C LYS A 99 8.76 8.63 -5.39
N VAL A 100 8.40 7.80 -4.41
CA VAL A 100 8.01 8.25 -3.06
C VAL A 100 9.22 8.72 -2.26
N VAL A 101 10.30 7.92 -2.26
CA VAL A 101 11.56 8.26 -1.56
C VAL A 101 12.68 8.39 -2.59
N LYS A 102 12.78 9.57 -3.20
CA LYS A 102 13.85 9.88 -4.18
C LYS A 102 15.21 9.81 -3.50
N GLY A 103 16.10 8.99 -4.04
CA GLY A 103 17.42 8.74 -3.44
C GLY A 103 17.41 7.70 -2.32
N GLY A 104 16.31 7.01 -2.11
CA GLY A 104 16.23 5.82 -1.26
C GLY A 104 17.11 4.67 -1.79
N ARG A 105 17.54 3.77 -0.89
CA ARG A 105 18.44 2.65 -1.23
C ARG A 105 17.72 1.34 -1.58
N MET A 106 16.39 1.27 -1.44
CA MET A 106 15.62 0.09 -1.79
C MET A 106 15.58 -0.11 -3.31
N ALA A 107 16.32 -1.11 -3.79
CA ALA A 107 16.41 -1.45 -5.22
C ALA A 107 15.23 -2.34 -5.63
N PHE A 108 14.04 -1.80 -5.62
CA PHE A 108 12.80 -2.48 -5.97
C PHE A 108 11.98 -1.66 -6.96
N ALA A 109 11.50 -2.30 -8.03
CA ALA A 109 10.76 -1.61 -9.09
C ALA A 109 9.33 -1.21 -8.69
N GLY A 110 8.81 -1.84 -7.65
CA GLY A 110 7.44 -1.63 -7.17
C GLY A 110 6.45 -2.70 -7.61
N LEU A 111 5.27 -2.64 -7.02
CA LEU A 111 4.11 -3.49 -7.29
C LEU A 111 3.02 -2.66 -7.99
N ARG A 112 2.92 -2.77 -9.30
CA ARG A 112 1.95 -1.97 -10.08
C ARG A 112 0.50 -2.39 -9.86
N LYS A 113 0.27 -3.68 -9.56
CA LYS A 113 -1.08 -4.21 -9.33
C LYS A 113 -1.53 -3.87 -7.90
N GLU A 114 -2.59 -3.10 -7.78
CA GLU A 114 -3.21 -2.75 -6.49
C GLU A 114 -3.52 -4.00 -5.65
N LYS A 115 -4.09 -5.03 -6.27
CA LYS A 115 -4.38 -6.30 -5.59
C LYS A 115 -3.16 -6.96 -4.95
N ASP A 116 -1.98 -6.88 -5.59
CA ASP A 116 -0.74 -7.41 -5.01
C ASP A 116 -0.33 -6.58 -3.79
N ARG A 117 -0.50 -5.26 -3.82
CA ARG A 117 -0.20 -4.35 -2.70
C ARG A 117 -1.15 -4.60 -1.52
N VAL A 118 -2.45 -4.62 -1.78
CA VAL A 118 -3.47 -4.93 -0.75
C VAL A 118 -3.17 -6.27 -0.07
N ASN A 119 -2.89 -7.30 -0.84
CA ASN A 119 -2.61 -8.63 -0.31
C ASN A 119 -1.32 -8.67 0.52
N VAL A 120 -0.22 -8.07 0.04
CA VAL A 120 1.04 -8.10 0.78
C VAL A 120 1.01 -7.23 2.04
N ILE A 121 0.32 -6.10 2.04
CA ILE A 121 0.12 -5.27 3.23
C ILE A 121 -0.65 -6.05 4.29
N ALA A 122 -1.72 -6.74 3.91
CA ALA A 122 -2.49 -7.60 4.81
C ALA A 122 -1.63 -8.75 5.38
N TYR A 123 -0.80 -9.38 4.56
CA TYR A 123 0.17 -10.38 5.01
C TYR A 123 1.16 -9.79 6.02
N LEU A 124 1.77 -8.64 5.72
CA LEU A 124 2.71 -7.96 6.62
C LEU A 124 2.08 -7.60 7.97
N LYS A 125 0.81 -7.22 7.98
CA LYS A 125 0.05 -6.90 9.20
C LYS A 125 -0.18 -8.12 10.08
N GLN A 126 -0.31 -9.30 9.50
CA GLN A 126 -0.56 -10.56 10.23
C GLN A 126 0.73 -11.28 10.62
N ALA A 127 1.72 -11.36 9.75
CA ALA A 127 2.94 -12.15 9.93
C ALA A 127 3.88 -11.62 11.03
N ALA A 128 3.61 -10.42 11.52
CA ALA A 128 4.47 -9.69 12.46
C ALA A 128 3.91 -9.63 13.90
N LYS A 129 2.98 -10.51 14.22
CA LYS A 129 2.40 -10.59 15.57
C LYS A 129 3.19 -11.52 16.46
#